data_6a1ee7e8d5390d661b5f2eae9cadfa40
#
_entry.id   6a1ee7e8d5390d661b5f2eae9cadfa40
#
_cell.length_a   1.000
_cell.length_b   1.000
_cell.length_c   1.000
_cell.angle_alpha   90.00
_cell.angle_beta   90.00
_cell.angle_gamma   90.00
#
_symmetry.space_group_name_H-M   'P 1'
#
loop_
_entity.id
_entity.type
_entity.pdbx_description
1 polymer ?
#
loop_
_entity_poly.entity_id
_entity_poly.type
_entity_poly.pdbx_seq_one_letter_code
_entity_poly.pdbx_strand_id
1 'polypeptide(L)'
;MGLSSPSQFIQTLISPPNIVGLNSANKAEFLLHGAVICDVVWKLRNQVHFEGVSPNLDRMLLKISSFVAEFRKVLDIPMGSSSNRIQSTWSKPDRGTIKINVDAACNSESSSIAVVARNWRGEVVFACSKRVNTTLPLQAEAEAIIWALSLAANLEVVSISIKSDSKSCIDALRCPNRDVPWRIKSICSDVLALKMNFSNCSFSWVARDANVKCCSCFSQVVFVK
;
A
#
# COMPACT_ATOMS: atom_id res chain seq x y z
N MET A 1 -26.67 22.56 -5.15
CA MET A 1 -25.32 23.11 -4.91
C MET A 1 -24.32 22.20 -5.59
N GLY A 2 -23.64 22.68 -6.62
CA GLY A 2 -22.59 21.90 -7.30
C GLY A 2 -21.31 21.92 -6.46
N LEU A 3 -20.67 20.76 -6.31
CA LEU A 3 -19.34 20.67 -5.70
C LEU A 3 -18.32 21.19 -6.72
N SER A 4 -17.61 22.26 -6.41
CA SER A 4 -16.72 22.96 -7.35
C SER A 4 -15.28 22.48 -7.31
N SER A 5 -14.90 21.61 -6.34
CA SER A 5 -13.55 21.06 -6.26
C SER A 5 -13.50 19.68 -5.58
N PRO A 6 -12.48 18.84 -5.90
CA PRO A 6 -12.25 17.57 -5.19
C PRO A 6 -12.11 17.72 -3.67
N SER A 7 -11.49 18.81 -3.22
CA SER A 7 -11.33 19.09 -1.78
C SER A 7 -12.66 19.32 -1.09
N GLN A 8 -13.58 20.05 -1.73
CA GLN A 8 -14.94 20.27 -1.20
C GLN A 8 -15.74 18.96 -1.16
N PHE A 9 -15.57 18.08 -2.14
CA PHE A 9 -16.19 16.76 -2.14
C PHE A 9 -15.73 15.93 -0.94
N ILE A 10 -14.41 15.84 -0.70
CA ILE A 10 -13.85 15.11 0.45
C ILE A 10 -14.31 15.73 1.76
N GLN A 11 -14.31 17.05 1.86
CA GLN A 11 -14.76 17.76 3.07
C GLN A 11 -16.26 17.52 3.35
N THR A 12 -17.10 17.47 2.29
CA THR A 12 -18.52 17.14 2.40
C THR A 12 -18.73 15.67 2.84
N LEU A 13 -17.85 14.75 2.44
CA LEU A 13 -17.89 13.36 2.89
C LEU A 13 -17.51 13.23 4.38
N ILE A 14 -16.43 13.88 4.80
CA ILE A 14 -15.94 13.80 6.19
C ILE A 14 -16.85 14.56 7.17
N SER A 15 -17.31 15.72 6.76
CA SER A 15 -18.20 16.61 7.52
C SER A 15 -19.39 17.02 6.65
N PRO A 16 -20.38 16.15 6.48
CA PRO A 16 -21.56 16.49 5.69
C PRO A 16 -22.20 17.74 6.28
N PRO A 17 -22.56 18.74 5.45
CA PRO A 17 -23.28 19.91 5.94
C PRO A 17 -24.52 19.43 6.69
N ASN A 18 -24.93 20.15 7.74
CA ASN A 18 -26.11 19.82 8.54
C ASN A 18 -27.34 19.76 7.63
N ILE A 19 -27.51 18.65 6.92
CA ILE A 19 -28.73 18.33 6.20
C ILE A 19 -29.73 18.01 7.30
N VAL A 20 -30.68 18.91 7.48
CA VAL A 20 -31.76 18.86 8.45
C VAL A 20 -32.31 17.42 8.46
N GLY A 21 -32.13 16.69 9.59
CA GLY A 21 -32.71 15.38 9.80
C GLY A 21 -31.79 14.15 9.72
N LEU A 22 -30.47 14.27 9.46
CA LEU A 22 -29.57 13.11 9.51
C LEU A 22 -29.29 12.73 10.98
N ASN A 23 -29.90 11.64 11.43
CA ASN A 23 -29.49 10.97 12.66
C ASN A 23 -28.11 10.32 12.49
N SER A 24 -27.52 9.81 13.58
CA SER A 24 -26.18 9.20 13.55
C SER A 24 -26.07 8.02 12.58
N ALA A 25 -27.14 7.23 12.42
CA ALA A 25 -27.19 6.08 11.51
C ALA A 25 -27.16 6.53 10.04
N ASN A 26 -27.93 7.55 9.69
CA ASN A 26 -27.94 8.11 8.32
C ASN A 26 -26.60 8.75 7.95
N LYS A 27 -25.89 9.33 8.94
CA LYS A 27 -24.54 9.87 8.74
C LYS A 27 -23.54 8.77 8.46
N ALA A 28 -23.58 7.66 9.21
CA ALA A 28 -22.72 6.51 8.98
C ALA A 28 -22.96 5.88 7.60
N GLU A 29 -24.22 5.75 7.20
CA GLU A 29 -24.63 5.25 5.90
C GLU A 29 -24.14 6.15 4.75
N PHE A 30 -24.25 7.46 4.91
CA PHE A 30 -23.72 8.43 3.94
C PHE A 30 -22.21 8.32 3.78
N LEU A 31 -21.48 8.21 4.90
CA LEU A 31 -20.03 8.04 4.90
C LEU A 31 -19.62 6.72 4.23
N LEU A 32 -20.34 5.63 4.52
CA LEU A 32 -20.10 4.33 3.90
C LEU A 32 -20.24 4.40 2.38
N HIS A 33 -21.34 4.95 1.88
CA HIS A 33 -21.57 5.10 0.44
C HIS A 33 -20.48 5.97 -0.20
N GLY A 34 -20.14 7.10 0.42
CA GLY A 34 -19.11 7.99 -0.07
C GLY A 34 -17.74 7.32 -0.17
N ALA A 35 -17.35 6.58 0.86
CA ALA A 35 -16.09 5.85 0.88
C ALA A 35 -16.03 4.75 -0.20
N VAL A 36 -17.11 3.98 -0.36
CA VAL A 36 -17.21 2.93 -1.39
C VAL A 36 -17.18 3.52 -2.79
N ILE A 37 -17.88 4.63 -3.04
CA ILE A 37 -17.85 5.32 -4.33
C ILE A 37 -16.42 5.78 -4.67
N CYS A 38 -15.73 6.40 -3.72
CA CYS A 38 -14.35 6.85 -3.92
C CYS A 38 -13.41 5.67 -4.25
N ASP A 39 -13.53 4.54 -3.56
CA ASP A 39 -12.72 3.35 -3.80
C ASP A 39 -13.00 2.75 -5.19
N VAL A 40 -14.28 2.60 -5.57
CA VAL A 40 -14.66 2.06 -6.88
C VAL A 40 -14.21 2.97 -8.02
N VAL A 41 -14.38 4.29 -7.89
CA VAL A 41 -13.93 5.26 -8.90
C VAL A 41 -12.41 5.24 -9.01
N TRP A 42 -11.68 5.18 -7.90
CA TRP A 42 -10.22 5.11 -7.90
C TRP A 42 -9.73 3.82 -8.58
N LYS A 43 -10.33 2.68 -8.26
CA LYS A 43 -10.01 1.40 -8.91
C LYS A 43 -10.30 1.42 -10.40
N LEU A 44 -11.46 1.94 -10.80
CA LEU A 44 -11.83 2.06 -12.20
C LEU A 44 -10.87 2.98 -12.96
N ARG A 45 -10.52 4.14 -12.40
CA ARG A 45 -9.53 5.05 -12.98
C ARG A 45 -8.21 4.34 -13.22
N ASN A 46 -7.76 3.51 -12.28
CA ASN A 46 -6.52 2.75 -12.44
C ASN A 46 -6.66 1.68 -13.53
N GLN A 47 -7.77 0.95 -13.60
CA GLN A 47 -8.04 -0.02 -14.66
C GLN A 47 -8.08 0.65 -16.05
N VAL A 48 -8.74 1.78 -16.18
CA VAL A 48 -8.74 2.56 -17.43
C VAL A 48 -7.31 2.96 -17.82
N HIS A 49 -6.55 3.48 -16.86
CA HIS A 49 -5.22 4.03 -17.12
C HIS A 49 -4.17 2.96 -17.42
N PHE A 50 -4.18 1.84 -16.69
CA PHE A 50 -3.13 0.82 -16.76
C PHE A 50 -3.52 -0.40 -17.60
N GLU A 51 -4.82 -0.71 -17.71
CA GLU A 51 -5.32 -1.91 -18.38
C GLU A 51 -6.11 -1.58 -19.64
N GLY A 52 -6.36 -0.30 -19.93
CA GLY A 52 -7.13 0.14 -21.10
C GLY A 52 -8.62 -0.24 -21.07
N VAL A 53 -9.16 -0.55 -19.90
CA VAL A 53 -10.56 -0.99 -19.73
C VAL A 53 -11.50 0.18 -19.98
N SER A 54 -12.53 -0.01 -20.83
CA SER A 54 -13.57 1.00 -21.04
C SER A 54 -14.50 1.07 -19.82
N PRO A 55 -14.80 2.27 -19.29
CA PRO A 55 -15.72 2.44 -18.18
C PRO A 55 -17.13 1.95 -18.54
N ASN A 56 -17.74 1.18 -17.64
CA ASN A 56 -19.15 0.78 -17.76
C ASN A 56 -19.89 1.20 -16.49
N LEU A 57 -20.82 2.14 -16.62
CA LEU A 57 -21.55 2.73 -15.51
C LEU A 57 -22.42 1.70 -14.76
N ASP A 58 -23.13 0.83 -15.47
CA ASP A 58 -24.00 -0.16 -14.86
C ASP A 58 -23.21 -1.14 -14.01
N ARG A 59 -22.07 -1.61 -14.54
CA ARG A 59 -21.15 -2.49 -13.80
C ARG A 59 -20.55 -1.81 -12.57
N MET A 60 -20.29 -0.50 -12.65
CA MET A 60 -19.81 0.30 -11.55
C MET A 60 -20.87 0.43 -10.45
N LEU A 61 -22.12 0.72 -10.81
CA LEU A 61 -23.22 0.82 -9.86
C LEU A 61 -23.50 -0.52 -9.15
N LEU A 62 -23.45 -1.62 -9.88
CA LEU A 62 -23.57 -2.97 -9.29
C LEU A 62 -22.45 -3.26 -8.29
N LYS A 63 -21.20 -2.89 -8.60
CA LYS A 63 -20.07 -3.04 -7.67
C LYS A 63 -20.25 -2.19 -6.40
N ILE A 64 -20.69 -0.94 -6.55
CA ILE A 64 -20.96 -0.05 -5.41
C ILE A 64 -22.03 -0.69 -4.51
N SER A 65 -23.14 -1.12 -5.07
CA SER A 65 -24.25 -1.76 -4.32
C SER A 65 -23.79 -3.02 -3.60
N SER A 66 -22.99 -3.87 -4.27
CA SER A 66 -22.44 -5.09 -3.67
C SER A 66 -21.50 -4.80 -2.51
N PHE A 67 -20.57 -3.85 -2.66
CA PHE A 67 -19.64 -3.49 -1.59
C PHE A 67 -20.33 -2.82 -0.40
N VAL A 68 -21.30 -1.94 -0.66
CA VAL A 68 -22.10 -1.36 0.43
C VAL A 68 -22.83 -2.45 1.21
N ALA A 69 -23.44 -3.42 0.53
CA ALA A 69 -24.12 -4.53 1.19
C ALA A 69 -23.15 -5.42 2.00
N GLU A 70 -21.94 -5.65 1.49
CA GLU A 70 -20.89 -6.41 2.18
C GLU A 70 -20.41 -5.68 3.45
N PHE A 71 -20.12 -4.39 3.34
CA PHE A 71 -19.65 -3.59 4.48
C PHE A 71 -20.73 -3.39 5.54
N ARG A 72 -22.02 -3.28 5.16
CA ARG A 72 -23.12 -3.27 6.14
C ARG A 72 -23.12 -4.51 7.02
N LYS A 73 -22.97 -5.70 6.44
CA LYS A 73 -22.90 -6.96 7.22
C LYS A 73 -21.77 -6.96 8.25
N VAL A 74 -20.69 -6.26 7.96
CA VAL A 74 -19.55 -6.12 8.89
C VAL A 74 -19.83 -5.10 9.99
N LEU A 75 -20.56 -4.04 9.69
CA LEU A 75 -20.91 -2.98 10.65
C LEU A 75 -22.05 -3.43 11.59
N ASP A 76 -22.98 -4.27 11.13
CA ASP A 76 -24.12 -4.79 11.89
C ASP A 76 -23.76 -5.99 12.79
N ILE A 77 -22.51 -6.47 12.76
CA ILE A 77 -22.04 -7.51 13.66
C ILE A 77 -21.85 -6.89 15.05
N PRO A 78 -22.60 -7.33 16.10
CA PRO A 78 -22.37 -6.89 17.47
C PRO A 78 -20.91 -7.14 17.85
N MET A 79 -20.27 -6.15 18.48
CA MET A 79 -18.89 -6.25 18.99
C MET A 79 -18.79 -7.36 20.06
N GLY A 80 -18.85 -8.63 19.67
CA GLY A 80 -18.85 -9.77 20.58
C GLY A 80 -18.39 -11.09 20.00
N SER A 81 -18.26 -11.18 18.69
CA SER A 81 -17.63 -12.34 18.04
C SER A 81 -16.30 -11.94 17.45
N SER A 82 -15.23 -12.26 18.16
CA SER A 82 -13.87 -12.16 17.61
C SER A 82 -13.72 -13.17 16.47
N SER A 83 -14.18 -12.81 15.27
CA SER A 83 -13.57 -13.37 14.09
C SER A 83 -12.16 -12.77 14.05
N ASN A 84 -11.15 -13.61 14.09
CA ASN A 84 -9.74 -13.28 13.92
C ASN A 84 -9.51 -12.60 12.57
N ARG A 85 -9.99 -11.36 12.37
CA ARG A 85 -9.34 -10.42 11.50
C ARG A 85 -8.03 -10.10 12.20
N ILE A 86 -6.98 -10.78 11.77
CA ILE A 86 -5.62 -10.34 12.01
C ILE A 86 -5.58 -8.91 11.47
N GLN A 87 -5.89 -7.92 12.31
CA GLN A 87 -5.48 -6.56 12.05
C GLN A 87 -3.97 -6.65 11.95
N SER A 88 -3.45 -6.61 10.74
CA SER A 88 -2.02 -6.61 10.51
C SER A 88 -1.49 -5.23 10.91
N THR A 89 -1.50 -4.97 12.22
CA THR A 89 -0.84 -3.81 12.79
C THR A 89 0.65 -3.99 12.63
N TRP A 90 1.34 -2.90 12.31
CA TRP A 90 2.79 -2.92 12.24
C TRP A 90 3.36 -3.41 13.59
N SER A 91 4.18 -4.44 13.56
CA SER A 91 4.89 -4.99 14.73
C SER A 91 6.38 -4.63 14.66
N LYS A 92 7.01 -4.46 15.82
CA LYS A 92 8.45 -4.26 15.92
C LYS A 92 9.18 -5.53 15.45
N PRO A 93 10.37 -5.42 14.82
CA PRO A 93 11.21 -6.58 14.53
C PRO A 93 11.91 -7.10 15.78
N ASP A 94 12.46 -8.28 15.66
CA ASP A 94 13.28 -8.87 16.70
C ASP A 94 14.58 -8.09 16.94
N ARG A 95 15.16 -8.23 18.13
CA ARG A 95 16.41 -7.56 18.49
C ARG A 95 17.54 -7.96 17.52
N GLY A 96 18.27 -6.98 17.02
CA GLY A 96 19.34 -7.19 16.02
C GLY A 96 18.86 -7.24 14.57
N THR A 97 17.54 -7.15 14.35
CA THR A 97 16.95 -7.13 13.00
C THR A 97 16.46 -5.72 12.65
N ILE A 98 16.73 -5.27 11.44
CA ILE A 98 16.14 -4.07 10.86
C ILE A 98 14.95 -4.46 9.98
N LYS A 99 13.77 -3.92 10.29
CA LYS A 99 12.58 -4.07 9.45
C LYS A 99 12.51 -2.91 8.46
N ILE A 100 12.43 -3.24 7.19
CA ILE A 100 12.38 -2.27 6.10
C ILE A 100 11.04 -2.41 5.38
N ASN A 101 10.24 -1.37 5.44
CA ASN A 101 9.03 -1.26 4.65
C ASN A 101 9.36 -0.54 3.34
N VAL A 102 8.87 -1.07 2.22
CA VAL A 102 9.00 -0.47 0.88
C VAL A 102 7.64 -0.25 0.26
N ASP A 103 7.54 0.74 -0.62
CA ASP A 103 6.31 1.09 -1.32
C ASP A 103 6.63 1.86 -2.60
N ALA A 104 5.73 1.83 -3.56
CA ALA A 104 5.85 2.54 -4.82
C ALA A 104 4.56 3.28 -5.19
N ALA A 105 4.70 4.50 -5.69
CA ALA A 105 3.60 5.29 -6.24
C ALA A 105 3.91 5.63 -7.68
N CYS A 106 3.00 5.27 -8.59
CA CYS A 106 3.16 5.46 -10.02
C CYS A 106 2.22 6.55 -10.55
N ASN A 107 2.70 7.33 -11.49
CA ASN A 107 1.90 8.23 -12.31
C ASN A 107 2.13 7.93 -13.80
N SER A 108 1.60 8.76 -14.70
CA SER A 108 1.72 8.59 -16.16
C SER A 108 3.13 8.77 -16.71
N GLU A 109 4.03 9.40 -15.98
CA GLU A 109 5.34 9.77 -16.49
C GLU A 109 6.49 9.05 -15.79
N SER A 110 6.33 8.74 -14.50
CA SER A 110 7.38 8.16 -13.66
C SER A 110 6.78 7.51 -12.43
N SER A 111 7.61 6.84 -11.64
CA SER A 111 7.23 6.36 -10.33
C SER A 111 8.10 6.97 -9.24
N SER A 112 7.58 7.02 -8.03
CA SER A 112 8.33 7.33 -6.83
C SER A 112 8.35 6.10 -5.94
N ILE A 113 9.53 5.76 -5.44
CA ILE A 113 9.70 4.65 -4.51
C ILE A 113 10.14 5.17 -3.16
N ALA A 114 9.67 4.52 -2.09
CA ALA A 114 9.98 4.89 -0.71
C ALA A 114 10.45 3.69 0.10
N VAL A 115 11.36 3.95 1.02
CA VAL A 115 11.95 2.97 1.93
C VAL A 115 11.96 3.55 3.32
N VAL A 116 11.46 2.81 4.31
CA VAL A 116 11.50 3.18 5.73
C VAL A 116 12.03 2.01 6.55
N ALA A 117 13.18 2.20 7.17
CA ALA A 117 13.84 1.20 8.02
C ALA A 117 13.65 1.54 9.50
N ARG A 118 13.32 0.52 10.30
CA ARG A 118 13.15 0.65 11.75
C ARG A 118 13.87 -0.45 12.49
N ASN A 119 14.42 -0.10 13.64
CA ASN A 119 15.07 -1.05 14.54
C ASN A 119 14.06 -1.77 15.45
N TRP A 120 14.55 -2.64 16.31
CA TRP A 120 13.76 -3.42 17.27
C TRP A 120 13.02 -2.55 18.32
N ARG A 121 13.43 -1.30 18.52
CA ARG A 121 12.72 -0.33 19.37
C ARG A 121 11.55 0.32 18.64
N GLY A 122 11.51 0.20 17.29
CA GLY A 122 10.56 0.89 16.42
C GLY A 122 11.05 2.28 15.97
N GLU A 123 12.27 2.64 16.33
CA GLU A 123 12.90 3.90 15.93
C GLU A 123 13.27 3.84 14.44
N VAL A 124 13.08 4.94 13.74
CA VAL A 124 13.47 5.06 12.33
C VAL A 124 14.99 5.15 12.24
N VAL A 125 15.60 4.19 11.56
CA VAL A 125 17.04 4.18 11.26
C VAL A 125 17.32 5.04 10.03
N PHE A 126 16.52 4.89 8.98
CA PHE A 126 16.50 5.78 7.83
C PHE A 126 15.11 5.76 7.15
N ALA A 127 14.79 6.85 6.48
CA ALA A 127 13.64 6.97 5.61
C ALA A 127 14.03 7.82 4.42
N CYS A 128 13.79 7.32 3.20
CA CYS A 128 14.13 8.03 1.99
C CYS A 128 13.18 7.65 0.84
N SER A 129 13.08 8.55 -0.12
CA SER A 129 12.36 8.32 -1.37
C SER A 129 13.17 8.84 -2.55
N LYS A 130 12.92 8.26 -3.73
CA LYS A 130 13.48 8.74 -4.99
C LYS A 130 12.51 8.51 -6.14
N ARG A 131 12.70 9.25 -7.22
CA ARG A 131 12.03 8.97 -8.49
C ARG A 131 12.76 7.87 -9.26
N VAL A 132 12.00 7.05 -9.96
CA VAL A 132 12.50 6.01 -10.87
C VAL A 132 11.81 6.15 -12.22
N ASN A 133 12.54 5.80 -13.27
CA ASN A 133 12.07 5.97 -14.65
C ASN A 133 11.29 4.73 -15.11
N THR A 134 10.19 4.46 -14.43
CA THR A 134 9.22 3.44 -14.84
C THR A 134 7.81 3.93 -14.52
N THR A 135 6.85 3.55 -15.34
CA THR A 135 5.41 3.80 -15.12
C THR A 135 4.67 2.53 -14.73
N LEU A 136 5.42 1.43 -14.60
CA LEU A 136 4.87 0.09 -14.31
C LEU A 136 4.89 -0.17 -12.80
N PRO A 137 3.74 -0.29 -12.14
CA PRO A 137 3.68 -0.49 -10.69
C PRO A 137 4.48 -1.68 -10.19
N LEU A 138 4.39 -2.83 -10.88
CA LEU A 138 5.11 -4.04 -10.50
C LEU A 138 6.64 -3.84 -10.55
N GLN A 139 7.14 -3.13 -11.57
CA GLN A 139 8.56 -2.84 -11.71
C GLN A 139 9.01 -1.85 -10.63
N ALA A 140 8.25 -0.78 -10.38
CA ALA A 140 8.56 0.19 -9.34
C ALA A 140 8.64 -0.46 -7.94
N GLU A 141 7.72 -1.37 -7.62
CA GLU A 141 7.77 -2.16 -6.38
C GLU A 141 9.03 -3.02 -6.28
N ALA A 142 9.40 -3.70 -7.36
CA ALA A 142 10.63 -4.49 -7.39
C ALA A 142 11.89 -3.61 -7.25
N GLU A 143 11.90 -2.43 -7.89
CA GLU A 143 12.98 -1.44 -7.74
C GLU A 143 13.07 -0.87 -6.32
N ALA A 144 11.95 -0.74 -5.61
CA ALA A 144 11.95 -0.35 -4.20
C ALA A 144 12.61 -1.42 -3.32
N ILE A 145 12.37 -2.69 -3.60
CA ILE A 145 12.97 -3.82 -2.85
C ILE A 145 14.48 -3.87 -3.06
N ILE A 146 14.97 -3.80 -4.31
CA ILE A 146 16.42 -3.86 -4.56
C ILE A 146 17.13 -2.63 -3.97
N TRP A 147 16.50 -1.45 -4.06
CA TRP A 147 17.06 -0.25 -3.46
C TRP A 147 17.14 -0.33 -1.94
N ALA A 148 16.12 -0.90 -1.27
CA ALA A 148 16.12 -1.14 0.16
C ALA A 148 17.28 -2.04 0.61
N LEU A 149 17.57 -3.11 -0.15
CA LEU A 149 18.72 -3.99 0.09
C LEU A 149 20.05 -3.25 -0.08
N SER A 150 20.19 -2.46 -1.15
CA SER A 150 21.40 -1.66 -1.40
C SER A 150 21.66 -0.67 -0.26
N LEU A 151 20.61 0.00 0.24
CA LEU A 151 20.73 0.91 1.38
C LEU A 151 21.12 0.17 2.67
N ALA A 152 20.54 -0.99 2.92
CA ALA A 152 20.85 -1.80 4.10
C ALA A 152 22.29 -2.36 4.07
N ALA A 153 22.77 -2.75 2.90
CA ALA A 153 24.15 -3.24 2.74
C ALA A 153 25.19 -2.15 3.12
N ASN A 154 24.91 -0.89 2.81
CA ASN A 154 25.79 0.22 3.15
C ASN A 154 25.81 0.57 4.68
N LEU A 155 24.88 -0.02 5.45
CA LEU A 155 24.77 0.23 6.90
C LEU A 155 25.37 -0.92 7.74
N GLU A 156 26.04 -1.87 7.12
CA GLU A 156 26.62 -3.05 7.79
C GLU A 156 25.59 -3.84 8.63
N VAL A 157 24.32 -3.80 8.22
CA VAL A 157 23.24 -4.51 8.90
C VAL A 157 23.30 -5.99 8.58
N VAL A 158 23.33 -6.83 9.60
CA VAL A 158 23.50 -8.28 9.47
C VAL A 158 22.19 -9.03 9.22
N SER A 159 21.09 -8.56 9.83
CA SER A 159 19.77 -9.19 9.75
C SER A 159 18.70 -8.18 9.33
N ILE A 160 17.99 -8.51 8.25
CA ILE A 160 16.95 -7.63 7.70
C ILE A 160 15.64 -8.37 7.39
N SER A 161 14.53 -7.66 7.50
CA SER A 161 13.20 -8.13 7.13
C SER A 161 12.53 -7.10 6.23
N ILE A 162 12.45 -7.39 4.93
CA ILE A 162 11.79 -6.54 3.92
C ILE A 162 10.29 -6.82 3.90
N LYS A 163 9.49 -5.76 3.95
CA LYS A 163 8.03 -5.79 3.91
C LYS A 163 7.54 -4.97 2.72
N SER A 164 6.71 -5.56 1.87
CA SER A 164 6.05 -4.92 0.75
C SER A 164 4.59 -5.36 0.67
N ASP A 165 3.70 -4.52 0.20
CA ASP A 165 2.31 -4.88 -0.12
C ASP A 165 2.15 -5.44 -1.55
N SER A 166 3.22 -5.48 -2.34
CA SER A 166 3.26 -6.15 -3.64
C SER A 166 3.41 -7.66 -3.49
N LYS A 167 2.27 -8.36 -3.46
CA LYS A 167 2.27 -9.82 -3.34
C LYS A 167 3.06 -10.49 -4.46
N SER A 168 2.91 -10.00 -5.70
CA SER A 168 3.60 -10.56 -6.87
C SER A 168 5.12 -10.48 -6.75
N CYS A 169 5.68 -9.37 -6.24
CA CYS A 169 7.11 -9.25 -5.99
C CYS A 169 7.58 -10.22 -4.90
N ILE A 170 6.85 -10.30 -3.79
CA ILE A 170 7.21 -11.17 -2.67
C ILE A 170 7.13 -12.65 -3.07
N ASP A 171 6.09 -13.06 -3.80
CA ASP A 171 5.94 -14.44 -4.27
C ASP A 171 7.07 -14.82 -5.26
N ALA A 172 7.45 -13.90 -6.16
CA ALA A 172 8.58 -14.08 -7.07
C ALA A 172 9.93 -14.29 -6.35
N LEU A 173 10.15 -13.57 -5.24
CA LEU A 173 11.37 -13.68 -4.44
C LEU A 173 11.41 -14.91 -3.52
N ARG A 174 10.24 -15.41 -3.10
CA ARG A 174 10.12 -16.61 -2.26
C ARG A 174 10.18 -17.90 -3.04
N CYS A 175 9.66 -17.90 -4.26
CA CYS A 175 9.53 -19.06 -5.12
C CYS A 175 10.15 -18.77 -6.49
N PRO A 176 11.50 -18.64 -6.60
CA PRO A 176 12.17 -18.25 -7.83
C PRO A 176 12.00 -19.28 -8.98
N ASN A 177 11.52 -20.49 -8.68
CA ASN A 177 11.24 -21.54 -9.67
C ASN A 177 9.81 -21.46 -10.25
N ARG A 178 8.96 -20.52 -9.81
CA ARG A 178 7.67 -20.22 -10.42
C ARG A 178 7.84 -19.22 -11.57
N ASP A 179 6.79 -19.09 -12.38
CA ASP A 179 6.75 -18.07 -13.45
C ASP A 179 6.87 -16.67 -12.88
N VAL A 180 8.10 -16.18 -12.80
CA VAL A 180 8.40 -14.79 -12.43
C VAL A 180 8.05 -13.92 -13.62
N PRO A 181 7.22 -12.86 -13.44
CA PRO A 181 6.92 -11.94 -14.51
C PRO A 181 8.22 -11.41 -15.16
N TRP A 182 8.33 -11.53 -16.47
CA TRP A 182 9.57 -11.23 -17.22
C TRP A 182 10.12 -9.83 -16.94
N ARG A 183 9.23 -8.86 -16.69
CA ARG A 183 9.58 -7.45 -16.42
C ARG A 183 10.36 -7.23 -15.12
N ILE A 184 10.21 -8.13 -14.14
CA ILE A 184 10.92 -8.04 -12.85
C ILE A 184 11.95 -9.17 -12.68
N LYS A 185 12.11 -10.04 -13.67
CA LYS A 185 12.96 -11.23 -13.56
C LYS A 185 14.43 -10.88 -13.28
N SER A 186 14.97 -9.90 -14.01
CA SER A 186 16.35 -9.43 -13.77
C SER A 186 16.48 -8.79 -12.38
N ILE A 187 15.54 -7.93 -12.00
CA ILE A 187 15.55 -7.27 -10.69
C ILE A 187 15.47 -8.32 -9.56
N CYS A 188 14.62 -9.33 -9.71
CA CYS A 188 14.54 -10.42 -8.72
C CYS A 188 15.87 -11.20 -8.62
N SER A 189 16.56 -11.44 -9.73
CA SER A 189 17.88 -12.08 -9.72
C SER A 189 18.90 -11.24 -8.95
N ASP A 190 18.92 -9.92 -9.19
CA ASP A 190 19.80 -8.99 -8.50
C ASP A 190 19.48 -8.87 -7.01
N VAL A 191 18.19 -8.88 -6.66
CA VAL A 191 17.73 -8.94 -5.25
C VAL A 191 18.24 -10.20 -4.55
N LEU A 192 18.14 -11.36 -5.20
CA LEU A 192 18.61 -12.62 -4.64
C LEU A 192 20.13 -12.66 -4.51
N ALA A 193 20.87 -12.05 -5.43
CA ALA A 193 22.32 -11.89 -5.33
C ALA A 193 22.69 -10.97 -4.15
N LEU A 194 22.06 -9.80 -4.02
CA LEU A 194 22.30 -8.88 -2.90
C LEU A 194 21.92 -9.47 -1.54
N LYS A 195 20.90 -10.33 -1.50
CA LYS A 195 20.50 -11.05 -0.28
C LYS A 195 21.65 -11.79 0.37
N MET A 196 22.60 -12.29 -0.40
CA MET A 196 23.75 -13.06 0.09
C MET A 196 24.71 -12.24 0.97
N ASN A 197 24.62 -10.90 0.92
CA ASN A 197 25.41 -10.01 1.78
C ASN A 197 24.91 -9.96 3.24
N PHE A 198 23.76 -10.59 3.53
CA PHE A 198 23.16 -10.58 4.86
C PHE A 198 23.15 -11.99 5.45
N SER A 199 23.48 -12.12 6.73
CA SER A 199 23.39 -13.40 7.43
C SER A 199 21.93 -13.89 7.54
N ASN A 200 21.00 -12.94 7.62
CA ASN A 200 19.56 -13.24 7.59
C ASN A 200 18.82 -12.15 6.80
N CYS A 201 18.15 -12.56 5.72
CA CYS A 201 17.33 -11.69 4.90
C CYS A 201 16.00 -12.36 4.57
N SER A 202 14.90 -11.80 5.03
CA SER A 202 13.55 -12.30 4.80
C SER A 202 12.70 -11.30 4.01
N PHE A 203 11.86 -11.84 3.10
CA PHE A 203 10.85 -11.09 2.37
C PHE A 203 9.47 -11.50 2.84
N SER A 204 8.60 -10.55 3.12
CA SER A 204 7.24 -10.84 3.57
C SER A 204 6.25 -9.86 2.97
N TRP A 205 5.15 -10.42 2.50
CA TRP A 205 4.00 -9.61 2.12
C TRP A 205 3.31 -9.09 3.38
N VAL A 206 2.84 -7.85 3.31
CA VAL A 206 2.01 -7.21 4.34
C VAL A 206 0.79 -6.58 3.67
N ALA A 207 -0.32 -6.54 4.39
CA ALA A 207 -1.48 -5.80 3.91
C ALA A 207 -1.15 -4.30 3.84
N ARG A 208 -1.79 -3.59 2.90
CA ARG A 208 -1.56 -2.15 2.66
C ARG A 208 -1.70 -1.32 3.94
N ASP A 209 -2.67 -1.64 4.80
CA ASP A 209 -2.87 -0.94 6.08
C ASP A 209 -1.68 -1.07 7.04
N ALA A 210 -0.92 -2.18 6.97
CA ALA A 210 0.30 -2.36 7.74
C ALA A 210 1.53 -1.67 7.10
N ASN A 211 1.41 -1.23 5.83
CA ASN A 211 2.46 -0.52 5.09
C ASN A 211 2.28 1.01 5.07
N VAL A 212 1.18 1.54 5.59
CA VAL A 212 0.76 2.97 5.52
C VAL A 212 1.86 3.96 5.93
N LYS A 213 2.71 3.60 6.88
CA LYS A 213 3.82 4.49 7.32
C LYS A 213 4.95 4.61 6.30
N CYS A 214 4.98 3.80 5.25
CA CYS A 214 5.87 3.98 4.11
C CYS A 214 5.29 4.97 3.10
N CYS A 215 3.98 4.86 2.83
CA CYS A 215 3.28 5.71 1.87
C CYS A 215 3.38 7.22 2.20
N SER A 216 3.42 7.60 3.48
CA SER A 216 3.53 8.99 3.90
C SER A 216 4.90 9.64 3.61
N CYS A 217 5.93 8.85 3.28
CA CYS A 217 7.26 9.36 2.97
C CYS A 217 7.40 9.92 1.54
N PHE A 218 6.40 9.73 0.66
CA PHE A 218 6.44 10.25 -0.71
C PHE A 218 6.44 11.79 -0.80
N SER A 219 6.01 12.47 0.24
CA SER A 219 5.90 13.93 0.27
C SER A 219 7.06 14.65 0.97
N GLN A 220 7.96 13.93 1.65
CA GLN A 220 9.08 14.54 2.38
C GLN A 220 10.34 13.69 2.26
N VAL A 221 11.40 14.27 1.70
CA VAL A 221 12.76 13.74 1.78
C VAL A 221 13.29 14.07 3.17
N VAL A 222 13.27 13.11 4.08
CA VAL A 222 13.90 13.27 5.40
C VAL A 222 15.11 12.36 5.45
N PHE A 223 16.29 12.94 5.34
CA PHE A 223 17.53 12.28 5.75
C PHE A 223 17.64 12.38 7.27
N VAL A 224 17.42 11.28 7.97
CA VAL A 224 17.81 11.15 9.36
C VAL A 224 19.21 10.54 9.36
N LYS A 225 20.18 11.31 9.90
CA LYS A 225 21.54 10.83 10.15
C LYS A 225 21.56 9.85 11.31
#